data_0bac8ce191b4925cef4405cf3cf759fa
#
_entry.id   0bac8ce191b4925cef4405cf3cf759fa
#
_cell.length_a   1.000
_cell.length_b   1.000
_cell.length_c   1.000
_cell.angle_alpha   90.00
_cell.angle_beta   90.00
_cell.angle_gamma   90.00
#
_symmetry.space_group_name_H-M   'P 1'
#
loop_
_entity.id
_entity.type
_entity.pdbx_description
1 polymer ?
#
loop_
_entity_poly.entity_id
_entity_poly.type
_entity_poly.pdbx_seq_one_letter_code
_entity_poly.pdbx_strand_id
1 'polypeptide(L)'
;MPKFAAEPYDVEGTHSFFHSREGFQHLRARRRGEFLTLVSGPERDAINHFRLRRVTKQWWELEVPTSAGRWEQVGLRANRMEIFSALLTDYPWLLAPRE
;
A
#
# COMPACT_ATOMS: atom_id res chain seq x y z
N MET A 1 -21.05 -3.37 1.33
CA MET A 1 -20.42 -2.24 0.64
C MET A 1 -19.50 -1.47 1.59
N PRO A 2 -18.27 -1.20 1.24
CA PRO A 2 -17.44 -0.37 2.08
C PRO A 2 -17.97 1.06 2.12
N LYS A 3 -17.92 1.69 3.26
CA LYS A 3 -18.38 3.05 3.44
C LYS A 3 -17.45 4.05 2.74
N PHE A 4 -16.16 3.78 2.74
CA PHE A 4 -15.16 4.62 2.10
C PHE A 4 -14.29 3.73 1.20
N ALA A 5 -14.61 3.74 -0.08
CA ALA A 5 -13.88 2.94 -1.05
C ALA A 5 -12.59 3.65 -1.48
N ALA A 6 -11.57 2.86 -1.84
CA ALA A 6 -10.39 3.39 -2.52
C ALA A 6 -10.80 3.86 -3.92
N GLU A 7 -10.30 5.01 -4.34
CA GLU A 7 -10.67 5.65 -5.60
C GLU A 7 -9.56 5.55 -6.63
N PRO A 8 -9.87 5.74 -7.93
CA PRO A 8 -8.81 5.73 -8.96
C PRO A 8 -7.69 6.73 -8.69
N TYR A 9 -8.01 7.91 -8.17
CA TYR A 9 -6.99 8.92 -7.88
C TYR A 9 -6.05 8.47 -6.76
N ASP A 10 -6.49 7.57 -5.88
CA ASP A 10 -5.61 7.01 -4.86
C ASP A 10 -4.53 6.13 -5.49
N VAL A 11 -4.88 5.37 -6.51
CA VAL A 11 -3.92 4.57 -7.28
C VAL A 11 -2.94 5.48 -8.00
N GLU A 12 -3.44 6.51 -8.69
CA GLU A 12 -2.60 7.44 -9.42
C GLU A 12 -1.64 8.19 -8.51
N GLY A 13 -2.13 8.68 -7.37
CA GLY A 13 -1.31 9.38 -6.39
C GLY A 13 -0.24 8.48 -5.79
N THR A 14 -0.56 7.21 -5.58
CA THR A 14 0.40 6.23 -5.08
C THR A 14 1.50 5.97 -6.11
N HIS A 15 1.14 5.77 -7.37
CA HIS A 15 2.11 5.61 -8.44
C HIS A 15 2.99 6.85 -8.58
N SER A 16 2.40 8.04 -8.52
CA SER A 16 3.16 9.29 -8.57
C SER A 16 4.19 9.37 -7.45
N PHE A 17 3.79 9.00 -6.24
CA PHE A 17 4.68 9.07 -5.08
C PHE A 17 5.87 8.12 -5.24
N PHE A 18 5.60 6.86 -5.55
CA PHE A 18 6.67 5.84 -5.59
C PHE A 18 7.45 5.85 -6.89
N HIS A 19 6.79 6.03 -8.04
CA HIS A 19 7.48 5.94 -9.33
C HIS A 19 8.37 7.14 -9.63
N SER A 20 8.18 8.25 -8.93
CA SER A 20 9.07 9.39 -9.04
C SER A 20 10.37 9.22 -8.25
N ARG A 21 10.46 8.15 -7.45
CA ARG A 21 11.63 7.85 -6.63
C ARG A 21 12.39 6.67 -7.23
N GLU A 22 13.71 6.79 -7.27
CA GLU A 22 14.56 5.73 -7.78
C GLU A 22 14.44 4.50 -6.88
N GLY A 23 14.31 3.33 -7.49
CA GLY A 23 14.25 2.06 -6.77
C GLY A 23 12.86 1.57 -6.44
N PHE A 24 11.80 2.31 -6.80
CA PHE A 24 10.43 1.91 -6.47
C PHE A 24 9.53 1.72 -7.68
N GLN A 25 10.10 1.63 -8.87
CA GLN A 25 9.32 1.44 -10.11
C GLN A 25 8.68 0.06 -10.19
N HIS A 26 9.14 -0.89 -9.38
CA HIS A 26 8.59 -2.25 -9.34
C HIS A 26 7.22 -2.30 -8.64
N LEU A 27 6.87 -1.29 -7.87
CA LEU A 27 5.62 -1.27 -7.10
C LEU A 27 4.44 -0.87 -7.97
N ARG A 28 3.33 -1.57 -7.81
CA ARG A 28 2.05 -1.24 -8.45
C ARG A 28 0.98 -1.17 -7.38
N ALA A 29 0.06 -0.21 -7.52
CA ALA A 29 -1.08 -0.09 -6.63
C ALA A 29 -2.31 -0.73 -7.28
N ARG A 30 -3.06 -1.49 -6.50
CA ARG A 30 -4.35 -2.04 -6.91
C ARG A 30 -5.39 -1.64 -5.88
N ARG A 31 -6.59 -1.29 -6.33
CA ARG A 31 -7.68 -0.96 -5.42
C ARG A 31 -8.76 -2.01 -5.50
N ARG A 32 -9.33 -2.32 -4.33
CA ARG A 32 -10.47 -3.22 -4.25
C ARG A 32 -11.28 -2.86 -3.00
N GLY A 33 -12.51 -2.41 -3.20
CA GLY A 33 -13.31 -1.96 -2.06
C GLY A 33 -12.63 -0.85 -1.30
N GLU A 34 -12.43 -1.04 -0.03
CA GLU A 34 -11.78 -0.07 0.86
C GLU A 34 -10.25 -0.18 0.86
N PHE A 35 -9.70 -1.13 0.11
CA PHE A 35 -8.27 -1.45 0.17
C PHE A 35 -7.49 -0.90 -1.02
N LEU A 36 -6.30 -0.42 -0.72
CA LEU A 36 -5.29 -0.01 -1.69
C LEU A 36 -4.06 -0.87 -1.40
N THR A 37 -3.76 -1.81 -2.29
CA THR A 37 -2.70 -2.79 -2.06
C THR A 37 -1.52 -2.52 -2.99
N LEU A 38 -0.32 -2.52 -2.44
CA LEU A 38 0.92 -2.37 -3.20
C LEU A 38 1.50 -3.76 -3.47
N VAL A 39 1.70 -4.05 -4.75
CA VAL A 39 2.19 -5.35 -5.20
C VAL A 39 3.33 -5.16 -6.19
N SER A 40 4.07 -6.23 -6.45
CA SER A 40 5.08 -6.26 -7.51
C SER A 40 5.07 -7.63 -8.18
N GLY A 41 5.77 -7.74 -9.32
CA GLY A 41 5.86 -8.98 -10.06
C GLY A 41 4.66 -9.24 -10.95
N PRO A 42 4.58 -10.44 -11.57
CA PRO A 42 3.51 -10.76 -12.50
C PRO A 42 2.13 -10.71 -11.85
N GLU A 43 1.12 -10.30 -12.63
CA GLU A 43 -0.26 -10.23 -12.15
C GLU A 43 -0.72 -11.53 -11.48
N ARG A 44 -0.34 -12.65 -12.05
CA ARG A 44 -0.75 -13.97 -11.61
C ARG A 44 -0.17 -14.37 -10.26
N ASP A 45 1.10 -13.99 -10.04
CA ASP A 45 1.85 -14.33 -8.84
C ASP A 45 2.37 -13.08 -8.16
N ALA A 46 1.52 -12.06 -8.10
CA ALA A 46 1.93 -10.78 -7.53
C ALA A 46 2.31 -10.94 -6.05
N ILE A 47 3.38 -10.26 -5.68
CA ILE A 47 3.88 -10.24 -4.30
C ILE A 47 3.25 -9.05 -3.58
N ASN A 48 2.60 -9.30 -2.46
CA ASN A 48 2.02 -8.25 -1.63
C ASN A 48 3.10 -7.62 -0.75
N HIS A 49 3.26 -6.30 -0.86
CA HIS A 49 4.20 -5.57 -0.02
C HIS A 49 3.53 -4.99 1.21
N PHE A 50 2.43 -4.30 1.02
CA PHE A 50 1.60 -3.77 2.09
C PHE A 50 0.25 -3.37 1.50
N ARG A 51 -0.71 -3.07 2.38
CA ARG A 51 -1.96 -2.49 1.92
C ARG A 51 -2.44 -1.44 2.91
N LEU A 52 -3.25 -0.52 2.41
CA LEU A 52 -3.92 0.49 3.22
C LEU A 52 -5.42 0.22 3.18
N ARG A 53 -6.04 0.28 4.35
CA ARG A 53 -7.50 0.21 4.45
C ARG A 53 -8.02 1.62 4.71
N ARG A 54 -8.94 2.09 3.89
CA ARG A 54 -9.52 3.40 4.08
C ARG A 54 -10.52 3.36 5.23
N VAL A 55 -10.22 4.08 6.30
CA VAL A 55 -11.04 4.08 7.51
C VAL A 55 -12.08 5.19 7.47
N THR A 56 -11.66 6.38 7.05
CA THR A 56 -12.53 7.53 6.83
C THR A 56 -12.13 8.18 5.51
N LYS A 57 -12.76 9.29 5.17
CA LYS A 57 -12.47 10.00 3.93
C LYS A 57 -10.97 10.33 3.78
N GLN A 58 -10.30 10.68 4.88
CA GLN A 58 -8.91 11.13 4.87
C GLN A 58 -7.94 10.19 5.58
N TRP A 59 -8.43 9.25 6.37
CA TRP A 59 -7.58 8.40 7.20
C TRP A 59 -7.52 6.98 6.65
N TRP A 60 -6.30 6.47 6.62
CA TRP A 60 -6.00 5.10 6.20
C TRP A 60 -5.28 4.38 7.32
N GLU A 61 -5.31 3.08 7.27
CA GLU A 61 -4.62 2.22 8.25
C GLU A 61 -3.72 1.27 7.51
N LEU A 62 -2.45 1.20 7.96
CA LEU A 62 -1.45 0.33 7.34
C LEU A 62 -1.63 -1.10 7.82
N GLU A 63 -1.62 -2.03 6.86
CA GLU A 63 -1.63 -3.47 7.12
C GLU A 63 -0.48 -4.10 6.35
N VAL A 64 0.16 -5.09 6.98
CA VAL A 64 1.29 -5.79 6.38
C VAL A 64 0.97 -7.27 6.27
N PRO A 65 1.53 -7.97 5.25
CA PRO A 65 1.30 -9.40 5.11
C PRO A 65 2.12 -10.17 6.14
N THR A 66 1.52 -11.22 6.70
CA THR A 66 2.20 -12.12 7.61
C THR A 66 2.66 -13.38 6.86
N SER A 67 3.54 -14.15 7.49
CA SER A 67 4.01 -15.43 6.93
C SER A 67 2.87 -16.45 6.78
N ALA A 68 1.78 -16.27 7.51
CA ALA A 68 0.62 -17.15 7.42
C ALA A 68 -0.36 -16.75 6.30
N GLY A 69 0.01 -15.77 5.47
CA GLY A 69 -0.84 -15.30 4.38
C GLY A 69 -1.99 -14.42 4.80
N ARG A 70 -1.93 -13.88 6.00
CA ARG A 70 -2.95 -12.97 6.53
C ARG A 70 -2.42 -11.55 6.55
N TRP A 71 -3.33 -10.61 6.78
CA TRP A 71 -2.98 -9.19 6.92
C TRP A 71 -3.02 -8.82 8.39
N GLU A 72 -2.01 -8.06 8.83
CA GLU A 72 -1.90 -7.61 10.21
C GLU A 72 -1.83 -6.10 10.28
N GLN A 73 -2.62 -5.51 11.16
CA GLN A 73 -2.59 -4.07 11.42
C GLN A 73 -1.37 -3.76 12.29
N VAL A 74 -0.66 -2.69 11.93
CA VAL A 74 0.55 -2.29 12.67
C VAL A 74 0.33 -1.06 13.54
N GLY A 75 -0.91 -0.59 13.65
CA GLY A 75 -1.23 0.52 14.52
C GLY A 75 -0.93 1.90 13.93
N LEU A 76 -0.56 1.98 12.66
CA LEU A 76 -0.31 3.25 11.99
C LEU A 76 -1.55 3.69 11.23
N ARG A 77 -2.13 4.79 11.67
CA ARG A 77 -3.32 5.37 11.06
C ARG A 77 -3.05 6.84 10.77
N ALA A 78 -3.10 7.21 9.50
CA ALA A 78 -2.78 8.56 9.05
C ALA A 78 -3.32 8.79 7.65
N ASN A 79 -3.07 9.97 7.08
CA ASN A 79 -3.37 10.16 5.68
C ASN A 79 -2.36 9.36 4.84
N ARG A 80 -2.69 9.17 3.56
CA ARG A 80 -1.91 8.31 2.67
C ARG A 80 -0.45 8.74 2.57
N MET A 81 -0.21 10.03 2.41
CA MET A 81 1.14 10.56 2.25
C MET A 81 2.00 10.38 3.51
N GLU A 82 1.39 10.55 4.67
CA GLU A 82 2.09 10.33 5.93
C GLU A 82 2.48 8.87 6.11
N ILE A 83 1.59 7.94 5.71
CA ILE A 83 1.89 6.52 5.77
C ILE A 83 3.04 6.18 4.83
N PHE A 84 3.03 6.71 3.59
CA PHE A 84 4.11 6.47 2.64
C PHE A 84 5.45 6.99 3.15
N SER A 85 5.46 8.16 3.78
CA SER A 85 6.67 8.72 4.36
C SER A 85 7.19 7.85 5.50
N ALA A 86 6.29 7.36 6.36
CA ALA A 86 6.66 6.45 7.44
C ALA A 86 7.23 5.14 6.90
N LEU A 87 6.67 4.62 5.80
CA LEU A 87 7.19 3.40 5.17
C LEU A 87 8.62 3.58 4.70
N LEU A 88 8.94 4.73 4.10
CA LEU A 88 10.30 5.01 3.64
C LEU A 88 11.29 5.10 4.80
N THR A 89 10.86 5.61 5.94
CA THR A 89 11.72 5.84 7.09
C THR A 89 11.81 4.63 8.01
N ASP A 90 10.67 4.04 8.36
CA ASP A 90 10.58 3.04 9.42
C ASP A 90 10.43 1.61 8.93
N TYR A 91 9.93 1.42 7.70
CA TYR A 91 9.64 0.10 7.14
C TYR A 91 10.20 -0.08 5.73
N PRO A 92 11.46 0.34 5.46
CA PRO A 92 11.98 0.29 4.10
C PRO A 92 12.04 -1.12 3.52
N TRP A 93 12.16 -2.15 4.37
CA TRP A 93 12.20 -3.54 3.90
C TRP A 93 10.89 -3.99 3.27
N LEU A 94 9.76 -3.37 3.61
CA LEU A 94 8.48 -3.70 2.99
C LEU A 94 8.42 -3.29 1.52
N LEU A 95 9.23 -2.31 1.14
CA LEU A 95 9.22 -1.74 -0.20
C LEU A 95 10.27 -2.37 -1.11
N ALA A 96 11.20 -3.13 -0.56
CA ALA A 96 12.30 -3.70 -1.33
C ALA A 96 11.79 -4.75 -2.32
N PRO A 97 12.44 -4.87 -3.50
CA PRO A 97 12.08 -5.93 -4.44
C PRO A 97 12.24 -7.31 -3.80
N ARG A 98 11.32 -8.19 -4.11
CA ARG A 98 11.33 -9.58 -3.65
C ARG A 98 11.34 -10.51 -4.85
N GLU A 99 12.10 -11.56 -4.72
CA GLU A 99 12.21 -12.57 -5.77
C GLU A 99 11.52 -13.86 -5.36
#